data_b1f5978938f6e666f210b0d924af5e15
#
_entry.id   b1f5978938f6e666f210b0d924af5e15
#
_cell.length_a   1.000
_cell.length_b   1.000
_cell.length_c   1.000
_cell.angle_alpha   90.00
_cell.angle_beta   90.00
_cell.angle_gamma   90.00
#
_symmetry.space_group_name_H-M   'P 1'
#
loop_
_entity.id
_entity.type
_entity.pdbx_description
1 polymer ?
#
loop_
_entity_poly.entity_id
_entity_poly.type
_entity_poly.pdbx_seq_one_letter_code
_entity_poly.pdbx_strand_id
1 'polypeptide(L)'
;MSMAAATQSPEAPWEPAHTFAIASVTKECNHMNMAPNTEWIENVTYDELSVGQSARLLRTLTQADIQAFAAVSGDTNPAHLNPEYANDTLFHGVIAHGMWGGALISALLGTQFPGPGTIYLEQVLHFTKPVRIGDTLTVTVTVASKDDEKKRIELDCSVVNQKGQSVLHGTARVLPPTTKVRIPKVNAPQIQLFDPEARFKELLSLADGMPAVRCAVVHPCDAGSLSGAMDSARYGLIVPVLVGPEARIRAVAAEAGIDLEGVEIHAVEHSHAAAELAASMAARREVEVLMKGSLHTDEMIKAVLAQPALRTGRRMSHVFRFDVPLYPKPLLITDAALNIRPTLEEKVDIIQNAIDFARILGVETPKVAILSAVETVNPNIPSTIDAAALCKMADRGQIKGGLLDGPLAFDNAISAQAAEIKHIESRVAGDADILAVPDLESGNMLAKQLEYLAGASGSGIVLGARVPIALTSRADGPTARVASALLAVLAAYDARRVRAPKAAAPIKD
;
A
#
# COMPACT_ATOMS: atom_id res chain seq x y z
N MET A 1 -3.05 -43.53 -52.74
CA MET A 1 -2.86 -42.58 -53.82
C MET A 1 -3.31 -41.25 -53.33
N SER A 2 -2.57 -40.19 -53.19
CA SER A 2 -1.25 -39.75 -53.54
C SER A 2 -0.81 -38.74 -52.46
N MET A 3 0.37 -38.91 -51.93
CA MET A 3 1.06 -37.92 -51.07
C MET A 3 1.49 -36.75 -51.96
N ALA A 4 1.22 -35.52 -51.52
CA ALA A 4 1.87 -34.33 -52.04
C ALA A 4 2.72 -33.71 -50.94
N ALA A 5 4.03 -33.73 -51.15
CA ALA A 5 5.06 -33.18 -50.28
C ALA A 5 5.02 -31.65 -50.31
N ALA A 6 5.02 -31.01 -49.15
CA ALA A 6 5.27 -29.58 -49.03
C ALA A 6 6.79 -29.35 -48.98
N THR A 7 7.29 -28.68 -50.01
CA THR A 7 8.66 -28.23 -50.12
C THR A 7 8.93 -27.06 -49.22
N GLN A 8 9.94 -27.18 -48.35
CA GLN A 8 10.54 -26.12 -47.57
C GLN A 8 11.25 -25.14 -48.54
N SER A 9 10.94 -23.86 -48.43
CA SER A 9 11.73 -22.78 -49.05
C SER A 9 12.89 -22.39 -48.14
N PRO A 10 14.08 -22.07 -48.67
CA PRO A 10 15.25 -21.76 -47.87
C PRO A 10 15.16 -20.37 -47.26
N GLU A 11 15.61 -20.28 -46.01
CA GLU A 11 15.79 -19.04 -45.28
C GLU A 11 16.75 -18.10 -46.01
N ALA A 12 16.35 -16.85 -46.24
CA ALA A 12 17.19 -15.79 -46.76
C ALA A 12 18.16 -15.31 -45.63
N PRO A 13 19.43 -15.03 -45.97
CA PRO A 13 20.39 -14.54 -44.99
C PRO A 13 20.02 -13.12 -44.52
N TRP A 14 20.12 -12.92 -43.19
CA TRP A 14 19.92 -11.65 -42.52
C TRP A 14 21.01 -10.63 -42.94
N GLU A 15 20.62 -9.64 -43.76
CA GLU A 15 21.48 -8.50 -44.08
C GLU A 15 21.33 -7.43 -42.98
N PRO A 16 22.43 -6.88 -42.41
CA PRO A 16 22.36 -5.77 -41.49
C PRO A 16 21.94 -4.49 -42.22
N ALA A 17 20.74 -4.00 -41.87
CA ALA A 17 20.20 -2.75 -42.38
C ALA A 17 21.09 -1.55 -42.02
N HIS A 18 21.53 -0.87 -43.09
CA HIS A 18 21.90 0.53 -43.20
C HIS A 18 22.61 1.22 -42.01
N THR A 19 23.91 1.40 -42.18
CA THR A 19 24.72 2.43 -41.53
C THR A 19 24.04 3.80 -41.70
N PHE A 20 23.35 4.27 -40.67
CA PHE A 20 22.96 5.68 -40.60
C PHE A 20 24.23 6.51 -40.44
N ALA A 21 24.56 7.29 -41.45
CA ALA A 21 25.59 8.30 -41.40
C ALA A 21 25.26 9.26 -40.26
N ILE A 22 26.11 9.30 -39.24
CA ILE A 22 26.09 10.34 -38.21
C ILE A 22 26.54 11.64 -38.95
N ALA A 23 25.52 12.36 -39.43
CA ALA A 23 25.71 13.73 -39.83
C ALA A 23 26.10 14.52 -38.58
N SER A 24 27.25 15.21 -38.67
CA SER A 24 27.79 16.10 -37.66
C SER A 24 26.75 17.15 -37.25
N VAL A 25 26.02 16.92 -36.17
CA VAL A 25 25.32 17.95 -35.41
C VAL A 25 26.26 18.53 -34.38
N THR A 26 27.25 19.26 -34.87
CA THR A 26 27.98 20.19 -34.04
C THR A 26 27.34 21.57 -34.19
N LYS A 27 26.99 22.14 -33.04
CA LYS A 27 26.40 23.48 -32.80
C LYS A 27 24.89 23.57 -32.96
N GLU A 28 24.21 23.39 -31.84
CA GLU A 28 23.18 24.24 -31.25
C GLU A 28 22.45 23.48 -30.13
N CYS A 29 23.17 23.09 -29.10
CA CYS A 29 22.59 22.73 -27.79
C CYS A 29 23.10 23.75 -26.76
N ASN A 30 22.78 25.02 -26.97
CA ASN A 30 22.91 26.02 -25.93
C ASN A 30 21.52 26.57 -25.61
N HIS A 31 21.20 26.49 -24.34
CA HIS A 31 20.02 26.95 -23.60
C HIS A 31 18.93 25.88 -23.33
N MET A 32 19.31 24.75 -22.73
CA MET A 32 18.44 24.24 -21.68
C MET A 32 18.52 25.22 -20.50
N ASN A 33 17.41 25.86 -20.15
CA ASN A 33 17.26 26.62 -18.91
C ASN A 33 17.59 25.67 -17.73
N MET A 34 18.83 25.70 -17.27
CA MET A 34 19.26 24.96 -16.09
C MET A 34 18.66 25.67 -14.90
N ALA A 35 17.96 24.91 -14.04
CA ALA A 35 17.39 25.42 -12.80
C ALA A 35 18.46 26.19 -12.01
N PRO A 36 18.12 27.28 -11.31
CA PRO A 36 19.10 28.18 -10.69
C PRO A 36 19.94 27.56 -9.55
N ASN A 37 19.78 26.26 -9.21
CA ASN A 37 20.51 25.55 -8.16
C ASN A 37 21.09 24.20 -8.63
N THR A 38 21.69 24.14 -9.82
CA THR A 38 22.35 22.90 -10.25
C THR A 38 23.63 22.66 -9.44
N GLU A 39 23.62 21.65 -8.55
CA GLU A 39 24.85 21.18 -7.93
C GLU A 39 25.72 20.46 -8.97
N TRP A 40 27.01 20.74 -8.94
CA TRP A 40 28.00 20.14 -9.82
C TRP A 40 28.87 19.17 -9.05
N ILE A 41 29.26 18.07 -9.69
CA ILE A 41 30.26 17.15 -9.16
C ILE A 41 31.46 17.17 -10.10
N GLU A 42 32.64 17.13 -9.49
CA GLU A 42 33.95 17.08 -10.20
C GLU A 42 34.70 15.85 -9.74
N ASN A 43 35.49 15.29 -10.65
CA ASN A 43 36.42 14.23 -10.30
C ASN A 43 37.78 14.78 -9.88
N VAL A 44 38.56 13.91 -9.22
CA VAL A 44 40.02 14.11 -8.98
C VAL A 44 40.75 13.15 -9.91
N THR A 45 41.55 13.71 -10.83
CA THR A 45 42.30 12.89 -11.80
C THR A 45 43.45 12.18 -11.13
N TYR A 46 43.98 11.11 -11.78
CA TYR A 46 45.13 10.36 -11.27
C TYR A 46 46.31 11.28 -10.90
N ASP A 47 46.63 12.28 -11.75
CA ASP A 47 47.76 13.18 -11.53
C ASP A 47 47.54 14.20 -10.41
N GLU A 48 46.26 14.49 -10.07
CA GLU A 48 45.88 15.34 -8.93
C GLU A 48 45.89 14.60 -7.59
N LEU A 49 45.90 13.26 -7.61
CA LEU A 49 45.85 12.44 -6.39
C LEU A 49 47.24 12.35 -5.73
N SER A 50 47.27 12.40 -4.41
CA SER A 50 48.47 12.24 -3.58
C SER A 50 48.24 11.19 -2.49
N VAL A 51 49.29 10.44 -2.13
CA VAL A 51 49.26 9.53 -0.98
C VAL A 51 48.93 10.29 0.28
N GLY A 52 48.02 9.75 1.12
CA GLY A 52 47.49 10.38 2.32
C GLY A 52 46.30 11.29 2.09
N GLN A 53 45.94 11.60 0.85
CA GLN A 53 44.71 12.35 0.55
C GLN A 53 43.48 11.52 0.88
N SER A 54 42.47 12.12 1.51
CA SER A 54 41.31 11.40 2.00
C SER A 54 39.98 12.13 1.74
N ALA A 55 38.87 11.37 1.69
CA ALA A 55 37.52 11.89 1.65
C ALA A 55 36.62 11.15 2.62
N ARG A 56 35.48 11.79 2.95
CA ARG A 56 34.52 11.25 3.94
C ARG A 56 33.09 11.40 3.48
N LEU A 57 32.27 10.40 3.86
CA LEU A 57 30.83 10.38 3.67
C LEU A 57 30.14 10.05 4.99
N LEU A 58 29.11 10.81 5.38
CA LEU A 58 28.26 10.48 6.53
C LEU A 58 26.92 9.94 6.07
N ARG A 59 26.46 8.85 6.69
CA ARG A 59 25.16 8.25 6.41
C ARG A 59 24.55 7.64 7.67
N THR A 60 23.30 7.99 7.98
CA THR A 60 22.53 7.35 9.06
C THR A 60 21.72 6.22 8.46
N LEU A 61 21.78 5.03 9.09
CA LEU A 61 20.98 3.87 8.68
C LEU A 61 19.53 4.06 9.08
N THR A 62 18.63 3.90 8.12
CA THR A 62 17.18 3.89 8.34
C THR A 62 16.58 2.50 8.08
N GLN A 63 15.36 2.25 8.56
CA GLN A 63 14.61 1.03 8.23
C GLN A 63 14.41 0.91 6.70
N ALA A 64 14.13 2.03 6.03
CA ALA A 64 13.97 2.05 4.58
C ALA A 64 15.25 1.66 3.82
N ASP A 65 16.44 2.01 4.33
CA ASP A 65 17.71 1.56 3.73
C ASP A 65 17.88 0.04 3.78
N ILE A 66 17.50 -0.60 4.91
CA ILE A 66 17.54 -2.06 5.06
C ILE A 66 16.58 -2.73 4.08
N GLN A 67 15.35 -2.26 4.00
CA GLN A 67 14.33 -2.81 3.10
C GLN A 67 14.71 -2.61 1.63
N ALA A 68 15.22 -1.42 1.27
CA ALA A 68 15.69 -1.15 -0.08
C ALA A 68 16.88 -2.05 -0.46
N PHE A 69 17.83 -2.25 0.47
CA PHE A 69 18.97 -3.13 0.22
C PHE A 69 18.54 -4.58 0.06
N ALA A 70 17.62 -5.07 0.90
CA ALA A 70 17.05 -6.41 0.77
C ALA A 70 16.35 -6.60 -0.59
N ALA A 71 15.55 -5.62 -1.02
CA ALA A 71 14.83 -5.67 -2.30
C ALA A 71 15.79 -5.72 -3.50
N VAL A 72 16.90 -4.97 -3.47
CA VAL A 72 17.87 -4.92 -4.58
C VAL A 72 18.82 -6.10 -4.57
N SER A 73 19.29 -6.54 -3.40
CA SER A 73 20.23 -7.64 -3.26
C SER A 73 19.59 -9.03 -3.29
N GLY A 74 18.31 -9.14 -2.96
CA GLY A 74 17.62 -10.41 -2.70
C GLY A 74 17.98 -11.04 -1.35
N ASP A 75 18.76 -10.37 -0.50
CA ASP A 75 19.12 -10.85 0.83
C ASP A 75 17.98 -10.58 1.82
N THR A 76 17.10 -11.57 1.94
CA THR A 76 15.94 -11.56 2.83
C THR A 76 16.20 -12.28 4.16
N ASN A 77 17.46 -12.35 4.60
CA ASN A 77 17.80 -12.98 5.88
C ASN A 77 16.98 -12.34 7.02
N PRO A 78 16.27 -13.15 7.85
CA PRO A 78 15.38 -12.63 8.88
C PRO A 78 16.08 -11.79 9.95
N ALA A 79 17.39 -11.89 10.11
CA ALA A 79 18.16 -10.99 10.99
C ALA A 79 18.08 -9.50 10.58
N HIS A 80 17.74 -9.23 9.32
CA HIS A 80 17.58 -7.88 8.77
C HIS A 80 16.13 -7.41 8.71
N LEU A 81 15.17 -8.34 8.55
CA LEU A 81 13.78 -8.00 8.20
C LEU A 81 12.75 -8.41 9.26
N ASN A 82 13.07 -9.36 10.15
CA ASN A 82 12.14 -9.86 11.16
C ASN A 82 12.61 -9.47 12.57
N PRO A 83 11.95 -8.49 13.25
CA PRO A 83 12.34 -8.03 14.58
C PRO A 83 12.29 -9.14 15.65
N GLU A 84 11.31 -10.05 15.60
CA GLU A 84 11.18 -11.15 16.56
C GLU A 84 12.37 -12.10 16.45
N TYR A 85 12.64 -12.59 15.24
CA TYR A 85 13.81 -13.42 14.98
C TYR A 85 15.11 -12.72 15.35
N ALA A 86 15.26 -11.44 14.99
CA ALA A 86 16.48 -10.68 15.24
C ALA A 86 16.73 -10.47 16.74
N ASN A 87 15.69 -10.35 17.57
CA ASN A 87 15.80 -10.24 19.03
C ASN A 87 16.36 -11.53 19.67
N ASP A 88 16.05 -12.68 19.12
CA ASP A 88 16.51 -13.99 19.60
C ASP A 88 17.93 -14.33 19.13
N THR A 89 18.53 -13.51 18.25
CA THR A 89 19.92 -13.68 17.81
C THR A 89 20.90 -13.01 18.78
N LEU A 90 22.20 -13.32 18.59
CA LEU A 90 23.30 -12.66 19.31
C LEU A 90 23.30 -11.12 19.17
N PHE A 91 22.57 -10.58 18.21
CA PHE A 91 22.50 -9.14 17.96
C PHE A 91 21.42 -8.44 18.77
N HIS A 92 20.43 -9.16 19.31
CA HIS A 92 19.31 -8.62 20.10
C HIS A 92 18.60 -7.46 19.39
N GLY A 93 18.29 -7.63 18.11
CA GLY A 93 17.58 -6.66 17.26
C GLY A 93 18.06 -6.62 15.82
N VAL A 94 17.29 -5.95 14.98
CA VAL A 94 17.56 -5.80 13.55
C VAL A 94 18.89 -5.07 13.31
N ILE A 95 19.69 -5.61 12.39
CA ILE A 95 20.96 -5.04 11.95
C ILE A 95 20.98 -4.79 10.43
N ALA A 96 21.85 -3.90 9.97
CA ALA A 96 22.10 -3.70 8.54
C ALA A 96 22.73 -4.94 7.89
N HIS A 97 22.49 -5.10 6.59
CA HIS A 97 23.28 -6.00 5.75
C HIS A 97 24.75 -5.54 5.77
N GLY A 98 25.69 -6.45 5.92
CA GLY A 98 27.11 -6.09 5.95
C GLY A 98 27.55 -5.32 4.71
N MET A 99 27.11 -5.76 3.54
CA MET A 99 27.44 -5.14 2.24
C MET A 99 26.83 -3.74 2.05
N TRP A 100 25.85 -3.31 2.88
CA TRP A 100 25.38 -1.92 2.87
C TRP A 100 26.53 -0.95 3.19
N GLY A 101 27.38 -1.28 4.15
CA GLY A 101 28.62 -0.52 4.44
C GLY A 101 29.58 -0.49 3.26
N GLY A 102 29.72 -1.59 2.54
CA GLY A 102 30.52 -1.66 1.29
C GLY A 102 29.94 -0.79 0.18
N ALA A 103 28.61 -0.74 0.05
CA ALA A 103 27.93 0.12 -0.91
C ALA A 103 28.18 1.63 -0.62
N LEU A 104 28.31 2.03 0.65
CA LEU A 104 28.67 3.41 1.01
C LEU A 104 30.11 3.76 0.59
N ILE A 105 31.05 2.82 0.68
CA ILE A 105 32.43 3.01 0.16
C ILE A 105 32.35 3.21 -1.36
N SER A 106 31.60 2.36 -2.07
CA SER A 106 31.39 2.47 -3.50
C SER A 106 30.79 3.82 -3.91
N ALA A 107 29.77 4.29 -3.15
CA ALA A 107 29.17 5.60 -3.38
C ALA A 107 30.19 6.73 -3.23
N LEU A 108 31.02 6.70 -2.19
CA LEU A 108 32.07 7.71 -1.97
C LEU A 108 33.09 7.72 -3.10
N LEU A 109 33.56 6.53 -3.53
CA LEU A 109 34.55 6.39 -4.61
C LEU A 109 33.99 6.84 -5.96
N GLY A 110 32.76 6.53 -6.27
CA GLY A 110 32.17 6.83 -7.59
C GLY A 110 31.62 8.25 -7.74
N THR A 111 31.29 8.92 -6.63
CA THR A 111 30.60 10.22 -6.69
C THR A 111 31.42 11.39 -6.15
N GLN A 112 32.42 11.14 -5.28
CA GLN A 112 33.14 12.19 -4.58
C GLN A 112 34.64 12.09 -4.73
N PHE A 113 35.25 10.90 -4.51
CA PHE A 113 36.70 10.78 -4.44
C PHE A 113 37.19 9.36 -4.82
N PRO A 114 37.87 9.15 -5.93
CA PRO A 114 38.23 10.12 -6.96
C PRO A 114 37.06 10.71 -7.75
N GLY A 115 35.83 10.11 -7.63
CA GLY A 115 34.61 10.65 -8.21
C GLY A 115 34.30 10.13 -9.61
N PRO A 116 33.53 10.87 -10.42
CA PRO A 116 33.05 10.43 -11.73
C PRO A 116 34.17 9.94 -12.66
N GLY A 117 33.96 8.74 -13.23
CA GLY A 117 34.93 8.08 -14.10
C GLY A 117 35.88 7.11 -13.38
N THR A 118 35.77 6.95 -12.06
CA THR A 118 36.51 5.93 -11.29
C THR A 118 36.00 4.53 -11.62
N ILE A 119 36.93 3.60 -11.93
CA ILE A 119 36.63 2.18 -12.17
C ILE A 119 37.05 1.36 -10.96
N TYR A 120 36.14 0.63 -10.40
CA TYR A 120 36.35 -0.25 -9.26
C TYR A 120 36.98 -1.57 -9.72
N LEU A 121 38.09 -1.97 -9.14
CA LEU A 121 38.82 -3.18 -9.52
C LEU A 121 38.73 -4.28 -8.45
N GLU A 122 38.89 -3.90 -7.18
CA GLU A 122 38.97 -4.85 -6.09
C GLU A 122 38.51 -4.21 -4.78
N GLN A 123 37.90 -5.00 -3.91
CA GLN A 123 37.53 -4.61 -2.56
C GLN A 123 37.79 -5.74 -1.57
N VAL A 124 38.50 -5.43 -0.50
CA VAL A 124 38.61 -6.29 0.68
C VAL A 124 37.86 -5.62 1.82
N LEU A 125 37.02 -6.40 2.53
CA LEU A 125 36.23 -5.91 3.63
C LEU A 125 36.35 -6.85 4.84
N HIS A 126 36.54 -6.27 6.02
CA HIS A 126 36.51 -6.94 7.32
C HIS A 126 35.42 -6.31 8.18
N PHE A 127 34.37 -7.08 8.47
CA PHE A 127 33.24 -6.65 9.30
C PHE A 127 33.57 -6.90 10.76
N THR A 128 33.51 -5.88 11.61
CA THR A 128 33.94 -5.94 13.02
C THR A 128 32.80 -5.79 13.99
N LYS A 129 31.78 -5.01 13.68
CA LYS A 129 30.61 -4.78 14.52
C LYS A 129 29.33 -4.62 13.71
N PRO A 130 28.18 -5.06 14.25
CA PRO A 130 26.88 -4.83 13.59
C PRO A 130 26.55 -3.33 13.58
N VAL A 131 25.80 -2.92 12.56
CA VAL A 131 25.24 -1.56 12.42
C VAL A 131 23.74 -1.64 12.70
N ARG A 132 23.23 -0.78 13.56
CA ARG A 132 21.82 -0.74 13.96
C ARG A 132 21.09 0.43 13.35
N ILE A 133 19.79 0.33 13.27
CA ILE A 133 18.92 1.45 12.84
C ILE A 133 19.20 2.65 13.75
N GLY A 134 19.39 3.83 13.15
CA GLY A 134 19.76 5.07 13.85
C GLY A 134 21.26 5.27 14.00
N ASP A 135 22.12 4.27 13.72
CA ASP A 135 23.56 4.48 13.71
C ASP A 135 23.96 5.40 12.54
N THR A 136 24.81 6.37 12.86
CA THR A 136 25.41 7.26 11.84
C THR A 136 26.84 6.82 11.57
N LEU A 137 27.10 6.40 10.34
CA LEU A 137 28.39 5.95 9.90
C LEU A 137 29.18 7.09 9.27
N THR A 138 30.46 7.18 9.64
CA THR A 138 31.47 7.96 8.93
C THR A 138 32.33 7.01 8.11
N VAL A 139 32.17 7.06 6.79
CA VAL A 139 32.99 6.33 5.81
C VAL A 139 34.16 7.21 5.44
N THR A 140 35.37 6.70 5.53
CA THR A 140 36.61 7.41 5.14
C THR A 140 37.37 6.53 4.17
N VAL A 141 37.82 7.10 3.07
CA VAL A 141 38.80 6.48 2.15
C VAL A 141 40.06 7.35 2.10
N THR A 142 41.21 6.73 2.11
CA THR A 142 42.53 7.43 2.10
C THR A 142 43.45 6.76 1.08
N VAL A 143 44.08 7.51 0.22
CA VAL A 143 45.04 6.98 -0.75
C VAL A 143 46.26 6.42 -0.01
N ALA A 144 46.43 5.11 -0.04
CA ALA A 144 47.51 4.38 0.59
C ALA A 144 48.74 4.30 -0.35
N SER A 145 48.50 4.02 -1.65
CA SER A 145 49.57 3.93 -2.64
C SER A 145 49.10 4.29 -4.05
N LYS A 146 50.08 4.63 -4.92
CA LYS A 146 49.88 4.92 -6.35
C LYS A 146 50.81 4.01 -7.17
N ASP A 147 50.28 3.44 -8.25
CA ASP A 147 51.00 2.68 -9.27
C ASP A 147 51.01 3.51 -10.56
N ASP A 148 52.14 4.20 -10.82
CA ASP A 148 52.26 5.10 -11.95
C ASP A 148 52.31 4.38 -13.31
N GLU A 149 52.74 3.12 -13.34
CA GLU A 149 52.83 2.33 -14.56
C GLU A 149 51.41 1.92 -15.03
N LYS A 150 50.59 1.48 -14.09
CA LYS A 150 49.23 1.00 -14.36
C LYS A 150 48.12 2.04 -14.10
N LYS A 151 48.51 3.25 -13.68
CA LYS A 151 47.60 4.35 -13.30
C LYS A 151 46.52 3.90 -12.30
N ARG A 152 46.90 3.06 -11.30
CA ARG A 152 46.01 2.55 -10.25
C ARG A 152 46.36 3.19 -8.92
N ILE A 153 45.36 3.22 -8.03
CA ILE A 153 45.56 3.55 -6.62
C ILE A 153 44.97 2.48 -5.73
N GLU A 154 45.59 2.31 -4.59
CA GLU A 154 45.03 1.58 -3.46
C GLU A 154 44.59 2.55 -2.39
N LEU A 155 43.39 2.33 -1.82
CA LEU A 155 42.84 3.17 -0.77
C LEU A 155 42.59 2.32 0.45
N ASP A 156 42.98 2.85 1.62
CA ASP A 156 42.51 2.35 2.90
C ASP A 156 41.06 2.81 3.12
N CYS A 157 40.19 1.86 3.46
CA CYS A 157 38.77 2.10 3.73
C CYS A 157 38.49 1.89 5.20
N SER A 158 37.86 2.86 5.86
CA SER A 158 37.46 2.79 7.25
C SER A 158 36.04 3.30 7.42
N VAL A 159 35.23 2.53 8.17
CA VAL A 159 33.87 2.93 8.53
C VAL A 159 33.73 2.85 10.03
N VAL A 160 33.39 3.97 10.65
CA VAL A 160 33.18 4.08 12.10
C VAL A 160 31.77 4.60 12.41
N ASN A 161 31.20 4.14 13.51
CA ASN A 161 29.90 4.65 13.98
C ASN A 161 30.07 5.98 14.77
N GLN A 162 28.96 6.58 15.18
CA GLN A 162 28.91 7.83 15.95
C GLN A 162 29.65 7.74 17.31
N LYS A 163 29.98 6.54 17.79
CA LYS A 163 30.76 6.31 19.02
C LYS A 163 32.26 6.14 18.72
N GLY A 164 32.71 6.36 17.48
CA GLY A 164 34.09 6.15 17.05
C GLY A 164 34.52 4.68 16.96
N GLN A 165 33.58 3.74 17.04
CA GLN A 165 33.89 2.31 16.95
C GLN A 165 33.99 1.89 15.50
N SER A 166 35.05 1.15 15.12
CA SER A 166 35.16 0.54 13.80
C SER A 166 34.06 -0.52 13.61
N VAL A 167 33.29 -0.37 12.54
CA VAL A 167 32.25 -1.34 12.14
C VAL A 167 32.70 -2.12 10.91
N LEU A 168 33.55 -1.52 10.07
CA LEU A 168 34.10 -2.10 8.87
C LEU A 168 35.44 -1.44 8.53
N HIS A 169 36.41 -2.21 8.05
CA HIS A 169 37.64 -1.70 7.46
C HIS A 169 38.11 -2.62 6.33
N GLY A 170 39.04 -2.11 5.52
CA GLY A 170 39.61 -2.88 4.42
C GLY A 170 40.31 -2.00 3.39
N THR A 171 40.49 -2.53 2.19
CA THR A 171 41.19 -1.82 1.11
C THR A 171 40.37 -1.86 -0.17
N ALA A 172 40.48 -0.80 -0.98
CA ALA A 172 39.90 -0.72 -2.32
C ALA A 172 40.99 -0.44 -3.33
N ARG A 173 40.96 -1.11 -4.49
CA ARG A 173 41.83 -0.80 -5.62
C ARG A 173 40.98 -0.27 -6.78
N VAL A 174 41.34 0.89 -7.29
CA VAL A 174 40.57 1.56 -8.35
C VAL A 174 41.48 2.11 -9.44
N LEU A 175 40.91 2.34 -10.65
CA LEU A 175 41.49 3.16 -11.68
C LEU A 175 40.83 4.55 -11.59
N PRO A 176 41.53 5.58 -11.12
CA PRO A 176 41.07 6.96 -11.18
C PRO A 176 40.93 7.46 -12.61
N PRO A 177 40.05 8.43 -12.88
CA PRO A 177 39.96 9.07 -14.17
C PRO A 177 41.28 9.85 -14.49
N THR A 178 41.66 9.87 -15.75
CA THR A 178 42.79 10.65 -16.23
C THR A 178 42.37 11.99 -16.85
N THR A 179 41.08 12.13 -17.12
CA THR A 179 40.49 13.36 -17.70
C THR A 179 39.60 14.05 -16.67
N LYS A 180 39.83 15.37 -16.51
CA LYS A 180 38.98 16.18 -15.63
C LYS A 180 37.55 16.30 -16.17
N VAL A 181 36.57 16.03 -15.33
CA VAL A 181 35.17 16.11 -15.68
C VAL A 181 34.43 16.92 -14.62
N ARG A 182 33.56 17.81 -15.09
CA ARG A 182 32.59 18.53 -14.26
C ARG A 182 31.23 18.35 -14.86
N ILE A 183 30.35 17.67 -14.15
CA ILE A 183 29.00 17.30 -14.63
C ILE A 183 27.95 17.70 -13.60
N PRO A 184 26.70 17.97 -14.02
CA PRO A 184 25.58 18.15 -13.08
C PRO A 184 25.42 16.91 -12.20
N LYS A 185 25.20 17.13 -10.91
CA LYS A 185 24.87 16.05 -9.98
C LYS A 185 23.52 15.43 -10.36
N VAL A 186 23.52 14.13 -10.57
CA VAL A 186 22.29 13.37 -10.81
C VAL A 186 21.67 13.05 -9.45
N ASN A 187 20.43 13.43 -9.22
CA ASN A 187 19.69 13.02 -8.05
C ASN A 187 19.39 11.51 -8.12
N ALA A 188 19.56 10.82 -7.01
CA ALA A 188 19.16 9.44 -6.94
C ALA A 188 17.64 9.32 -7.17
N PRO A 189 17.18 8.26 -7.88
CA PRO A 189 15.75 8.00 -8.01
C PRO A 189 15.14 7.82 -6.63
N GLN A 190 13.92 8.34 -6.44
CA GLN A 190 13.17 8.10 -5.23
C GLN A 190 12.60 6.67 -5.29
N ILE A 191 12.93 5.86 -4.31
CA ILE A 191 12.40 4.50 -4.14
C ILE A 191 11.42 4.56 -2.97
N GLN A 192 10.16 4.25 -3.24
CA GLN A 192 9.16 4.01 -2.21
C GLN A 192 8.94 2.51 -2.10
N LEU A 193 9.14 1.99 -0.91
CA LEU A 193 8.87 0.59 -0.59
C LEU A 193 7.47 0.50 0.02
N PHE A 194 6.63 -0.31 -0.59
CA PHE A 194 5.32 -0.66 -0.08
C PHE A 194 5.30 -2.17 0.23
N ASP A 195 5.01 -2.50 1.48
CA ASP A 195 4.85 -3.88 1.94
C ASP A 195 3.36 -4.15 2.22
N PRO A 196 2.62 -4.75 1.27
CA PRO A 196 1.21 -5.05 1.45
C PRO A 196 0.98 -6.11 2.52
N GLU A 197 1.95 -6.99 2.78
CA GLU A 197 1.85 -8.02 3.82
C GLU A 197 1.94 -7.40 5.22
N ALA A 198 2.85 -6.45 5.42
CA ALA A 198 2.95 -5.72 6.69
C ALA A 198 1.66 -4.92 6.97
N ARG A 199 1.10 -4.25 5.97
CA ARG A 199 -0.20 -3.55 6.09
C ARG A 199 -1.36 -4.49 6.40
N PHE A 200 -1.37 -5.66 5.80
CA PHE A 200 -2.38 -6.66 6.09
C PHE A 200 -2.25 -7.23 7.51
N LYS A 201 -1.02 -7.49 8.01
CA LYS A 201 -0.77 -7.91 9.39
C LYS A 201 -1.20 -6.83 10.40
N GLU A 202 -0.91 -5.57 10.12
CA GLU A 202 -1.38 -4.44 10.95
C GLU A 202 -2.91 -4.40 11.03
N LEU A 203 -3.60 -4.61 9.91
CA LEU A 203 -5.06 -4.68 9.90
C LEU A 203 -5.58 -5.90 10.68
N LEU A 204 -4.94 -7.08 10.54
CA LEU A 204 -5.31 -8.30 11.29
C LEU A 204 -5.18 -8.11 12.79
N SER A 205 -4.16 -7.38 13.26
CA SER A 205 -3.94 -7.14 14.68
C SER A 205 -5.10 -6.39 15.37
N LEU A 206 -5.94 -5.69 14.62
CA LEU A 206 -7.15 -5.06 15.17
C LEU A 206 -8.18 -6.07 15.70
N ALA A 207 -8.09 -7.32 15.26
CA ALA A 207 -8.97 -8.40 15.73
C ALA A 207 -8.30 -9.32 16.76
N ASP A 208 -7.11 -9.01 17.23
CA ASP A 208 -6.41 -9.84 18.21
C ASP A 208 -7.22 -10.03 19.49
N GLY A 209 -7.37 -11.29 19.90
CA GLY A 209 -8.17 -11.68 21.06
C GLY A 209 -9.69 -11.62 20.84
N MET A 210 -10.18 -11.33 19.65
CA MET A 210 -11.61 -11.38 19.32
C MET A 210 -12.00 -12.83 18.95
N PRO A 211 -13.01 -13.44 19.60
CA PRO A 211 -13.53 -14.75 19.16
C PRO A 211 -14.13 -14.66 17.75
N ALA A 212 -14.02 -15.75 16.97
CA ALA A 212 -14.62 -15.84 15.65
C ALA A 212 -16.14 -15.58 15.68
N VAL A 213 -16.67 -14.87 14.68
CA VAL A 213 -18.10 -14.60 14.54
C VAL A 213 -18.75 -15.53 13.53
N ARG A 214 -20.00 -15.94 13.76
CA ARG A 214 -20.76 -16.71 12.76
C ARG A 214 -21.06 -15.84 11.54
N CYS A 215 -20.65 -16.30 10.37
CA CYS A 215 -20.77 -15.58 9.11
C CYS A 215 -21.50 -16.43 8.07
N ALA A 216 -22.64 -15.95 7.56
CA ALA A 216 -23.29 -16.59 6.41
C ALA A 216 -22.57 -16.19 5.12
N VAL A 217 -21.97 -17.17 4.46
CA VAL A 217 -21.32 -17.03 3.16
C VAL A 217 -22.37 -17.32 2.08
N VAL A 218 -22.78 -16.28 1.38
CA VAL A 218 -23.95 -16.32 0.50
C VAL A 218 -23.57 -16.78 -0.89
N HIS A 219 -24.03 -17.96 -1.29
CA HIS A 219 -23.79 -18.56 -2.60
C HIS A 219 -22.30 -18.68 -2.99
N PRO A 220 -21.44 -19.36 -2.19
CA PRO A 220 -20.01 -19.49 -2.47
C PRO A 220 -19.76 -20.57 -3.55
N CYS A 221 -20.22 -20.30 -4.77
CA CYS A 221 -20.21 -21.25 -5.91
C CYS A 221 -19.11 -20.96 -6.92
N ASP A 222 -18.02 -20.35 -6.49
CA ASP A 222 -16.73 -20.21 -7.22
C ASP A 222 -15.56 -20.39 -6.25
N ALA A 223 -14.39 -20.79 -6.77
CA ALA A 223 -13.21 -21.07 -5.97
C ALA A 223 -12.76 -19.88 -5.12
N GLY A 224 -12.81 -18.66 -5.65
CA GLY A 224 -12.36 -17.45 -4.96
C GLY A 224 -13.23 -17.12 -3.76
N SER A 225 -14.57 -17.19 -3.88
CA SER A 225 -15.48 -16.91 -2.76
C SER A 225 -15.40 -17.97 -1.66
N LEU A 226 -15.26 -19.24 -2.05
CA LEU A 226 -15.13 -20.35 -1.10
C LEU A 226 -13.79 -20.31 -0.37
N SER A 227 -12.66 -20.15 -1.11
CA SER A 227 -11.33 -20.00 -0.51
C SER A 227 -11.28 -18.82 0.45
N GLY A 228 -11.80 -17.64 0.05
CA GLY A 228 -11.80 -16.46 0.90
C GLY A 228 -12.54 -16.66 2.22
N ALA A 229 -13.65 -17.41 2.22
CA ALA A 229 -14.38 -17.77 3.44
C ALA A 229 -13.55 -18.72 4.32
N MET A 230 -12.96 -19.76 3.73
CA MET A 230 -12.18 -20.74 4.47
C MET A 230 -10.86 -20.15 4.99
N ASP A 231 -10.21 -19.27 4.24
CA ASP A 231 -9.05 -18.53 4.70
C ASP A 231 -9.40 -17.61 5.87
N SER A 232 -10.55 -16.91 5.80
CA SER A 232 -11.02 -16.09 6.92
C SER A 232 -11.30 -16.94 8.18
N ALA A 233 -11.73 -18.19 8.01
CA ALA A 233 -11.89 -19.13 9.13
C ALA A 233 -10.53 -19.59 9.68
N ARG A 234 -9.53 -19.86 8.84
CA ARG A 234 -8.16 -20.21 9.27
C ARG A 234 -7.49 -19.09 10.07
N TYR A 235 -7.75 -17.84 9.72
CA TYR A 235 -7.33 -16.67 10.51
C TYR A 235 -8.13 -16.49 11.83
N GLY A 236 -9.09 -17.36 12.12
CA GLY A 236 -9.91 -17.26 13.33
C GLY A 236 -10.92 -16.10 13.32
N LEU A 237 -11.19 -15.49 12.18
CA LEU A 237 -12.08 -14.34 12.06
C LEU A 237 -13.56 -14.73 12.06
N ILE A 238 -13.88 -15.82 11.35
CA ILE A 238 -15.27 -16.28 11.18
C ILE A 238 -15.45 -17.77 11.45
N VAL A 239 -16.66 -18.14 11.87
CA VAL A 239 -17.22 -19.49 11.76
C VAL A 239 -18.13 -19.49 10.53
N PRO A 240 -17.70 -20.06 9.39
CA PRO A 240 -18.44 -19.98 8.14
C PRO A 240 -19.69 -20.86 8.19
N VAL A 241 -20.80 -20.31 7.69
CA VAL A 241 -22.05 -21.02 7.42
C VAL A 241 -22.33 -20.84 5.93
N LEU A 242 -22.15 -21.89 5.15
CA LEU A 242 -22.30 -21.82 3.69
C LEU A 242 -23.77 -21.91 3.31
N VAL A 243 -24.26 -20.98 2.52
CA VAL A 243 -25.67 -20.94 2.10
C VAL A 243 -25.73 -20.96 0.56
N GLY A 244 -26.21 -22.06 -0.03
CA GLY A 244 -26.25 -22.19 -1.50
C GLY A 244 -26.52 -23.62 -1.98
N PRO A 245 -26.44 -23.86 -3.31
CA PRO A 245 -26.60 -25.20 -3.88
C PRO A 245 -25.46 -26.14 -3.42
N GLU A 246 -25.76 -27.02 -2.47
CA GLU A 246 -24.76 -27.86 -1.79
C GLU A 246 -23.90 -28.67 -2.77
N ALA A 247 -24.53 -29.31 -3.77
CA ALA A 247 -23.81 -30.08 -4.77
C ALA A 247 -22.77 -29.23 -5.52
N ARG A 248 -23.09 -27.97 -5.83
CA ARG A 248 -22.19 -27.04 -6.50
C ARG A 248 -21.07 -26.56 -5.58
N ILE A 249 -21.39 -26.26 -4.32
CA ILE A 249 -20.40 -25.89 -3.30
C ILE A 249 -19.40 -27.02 -3.12
N ARG A 250 -19.84 -28.27 -2.98
CA ARG A 250 -18.96 -29.44 -2.84
C ARG A 250 -18.13 -29.72 -4.08
N ALA A 251 -18.69 -29.51 -5.28
CA ALA A 251 -17.95 -29.65 -6.53
C ALA A 251 -16.80 -28.62 -6.62
N VAL A 252 -17.07 -27.35 -6.30
CA VAL A 252 -16.07 -26.28 -6.26
C VAL A 252 -15.00 -26.57 -5.20
N ALA A 253 -15.39 -27.07 -4.05
CA ALA A 253 -14.45 -27.44 -2.99
C ALA A 253 -13.51 -28.56 -3.42
N ALA A 254 -14.05 -29.61 -4.05
CA ALA A 254 -13.26 -30.74 -4.57
C ALA A 254 -12.27 -30.30 -5.65
N GLU A 255 -12.72 -29.45 -6.59
CA GLU A 255 -11.87 -28.90 -7.66
C GLU A 255 -10.74 -28.01 -7.11
N ALA A 256 -11.05 -27.21 -6.08
CA ALA A 256 -10.09 -26.29 -5.46
C ALA A 256 -9.27 -26.94 -4.32
N GLY A 257 -9.48 -28.23 -4.01
CA GLY A 257 -8.78 -28.91 -2.91
C GLY A 257 -9.14 -28.36 -1.51
N ILE A 258 -10.34 -27.82 -1.34
CA ILE A 258 -10.81 -27.22 -0.08
C ILE A 258 -11.54 -28.29 0.73
N ASP A 259 -11.12 -28.49 1.97
CA ASP A 259 -11.80 -29.36 2.92
C ASP A 259 -12.99 -28.63 3.56
N LEU A 260 -14.16 -29.28 3.52
CA LEU A 260 -15.42 -28.81 4.12
C LEU A 260 -15.85 -29.68 5.33
N GLU A 261 -14.96 -30.48 5.89
CA GLU A 261 -15.32 -31.29 7.07
C GLU A 261 -15.67 -30.37 8.26
N GLY A 262 -16.82 -30.63 8.89
CA GLY A 262 -17.33 -29.83 10.00
C GLY A 262 -17.90 -28.46 9.63
N VAL A 263 -17.94 -28.08 8.35
CA VAL A 263 -18.53 -26.82 7.89
C VAL A 263 -20.03 -26.96 7.71
N GLU A 264 -20.79 -26.08 8.35
CA GLU A 264 -22.25 -26.04 8.25
C GLU A 264 -22.69 -25.56 6.86
N ILE A 265 -23.55 -26.32 6.18
CA ILE A 265 -24.07 -26.00 4.84
C ILE A 265 -25.58 -25.99 4.87
N HIS A 266 -26.21 -24.90 4.45
CA HIS A 266 -27.62 -24.77 4.21
C HIS A 266 -27.92 -24.85 2.72
N ALA A 267 -28.48 -25.99 2.29
CA ALA A 267 -28.80 -26.24 0.90
C ALA A 267 -30.02 -25.44 0.43
N VAL A 268 -29.82 -24.66 -0.65
CA VAL A 268 -30.87 -23.93 -1.38
C VAL A 268 -30.63 -24.01 -2.86
N GLU A 269 -31.67 -23.79 -3.69
CA GLU A 269 -31.57 -24.08 -5.12
C GLU A 269 -30.76 -23.07 -5.94
N HIS A 270 -30.80 -21.76 -5.56
CA HIS A 270 -30.21 -20.69 -6.36
C HIS A 270 -29.77 -19.49 -5.50
N SER A 271 -29.11 -18.49 -6.13
CA SER A 271 -28.52 -17.34 -5.47
C SER A 271 -29.53 -16.47 -4.70
N HIS A 272 -30.73 -16.24 -5.26
CA HIS A 272 -31.78 -15.47 -4.59
C HIS A 272 -32.22 -16.16 -3.30
N ALA A 273 -32.51 -17.47 -3.32
CA ALA A 273 -32.86 -18.24 -2.14
C ALA A 273 -31.74 -18.23 -1.09
N ALA A 274 -30.48 -18.26 -1.54
CA ALA A 274 -29.31 -18.14 -0.66
C ALA A 274 -29.26 -16.77 0.03
N ALA A 275 -29.51 -15.70 -0.70
CA ALA A 275 -29.55 -14.35 -0.15
C ALA A 275 -30.71 -14.17 0.84
N GLU A 276 -31.90 -14.67 0.53
CA GLU A 276 -33.08 -14.61 1.39
C GLU A 276 -32.88 -15.40 2.68
N LEU A 277 -32.37 -16.64 2.61
CA LEU A 277 -32.09 -17.45 3.78
C LEU A 277 -31.01 -16.80 4.66
N ALA A 278 -29.90 -16.35 4.10
CA ALA A 278 -28.84 -15.70 4.85
C ALA A 278 -29.33 -14.41 5.55
N ALA A 279 -30.12 -13.58 4.86
CA ALA A 279 -30.74 -12.40 5.45
C ALA A 279 -31.72 -12.77 6.58
N SER A 280 -32.47 -13.84 6.42
CA SER A 280 -33.37 -14.36 7.47
C SER A 280 -32.59 -14.87 8.69
N MET A 281 -31.47 -15.59 8.50
CA MET A 281 -30.58 -16.03 9.58
C MET A 281 -30.00 -14.82 10.33
N ALA A 282 -29.56 -13.79 9.63
CA ALA A 282 -29.10 -12.55 10.25
C ALA A 282 -30.19 -11.84 11.03
N ALA A 283 -31.45 -11.80 10.51
CA ALA A 283 -32.60 -11.23 11.21
C ALA A 283 -32.92 -11.98 12.51
N ARG A 284 -32.73 -13.30 12.53
CA ARG A 284 -32.88 -14.16 13.74
C ARG A 284 -31.64 -14.17 14.63
N ARG A 285 -30.54 -13.47 14.23
CA ARG A 285 -29.27 -13.44 14.94
C ARG A 285 -28.55 -14.79 15.03
N GLU A 286 -28.78 -15.67 14.09
CA GLU A 286 -28.06 -16.93 13.94
C GLU A 286 -26.68 -16.71 13.35
N VAL A 287 -26.50 -15.62 12.57
CA VAL A 287 -25.24 -15.12 12.05
C VAL A 287 -25.13 -13.61 12.30
N GLU A 288 -23.91 -13.11 12.41
CA GLU A 288 -23.62 -11.72 12.76
C GLU A 288 -22.96 -10.94 11.63
N VAL A 289 -22.47 -11.64 10.63
CA VAL A 289 -21.85 -11.11 9.43
C VAL A 289 -22.42 -11.83 8.22
N LEU A 290 -22.60 -11.11 7.12
CA LEU A 290 -22.85 -11.68 5.81
C LEU A 290 -21.61 -11.51 4.94
N MET A 291 -21.25 -12.53 4.18
CA MET A 291 -20.15 -12.47 3.20
C MET A 291 -20.71 -12.79 1.82
N LYS A 292 -20.47 -11.89 0.87
CA LYS A 292 -20.92 -12.06 -0.51
C LYS A 292 -20.06 -13.09 -1.25
N GLY A 293 -20.70 -14.10 -1.78
CA GLY A 293 -20.10 -15.07 -2.71
C GLY A 293 -20.36 -14.74 -4.18
N SER A 294 -20.72 -15.76 -4.96
CA SER A 294 -20.91 -15.71 -6.42
C SER A 294 -22.35 -15.31 -6.79
N LEU A 295 -22.79 -14.12 -6.37
CA LEU A 295 -24.09 -13.56 -6.74
C LEU A 295 -23.96 -12.07 -7.05
N HIS A 296 -25.01 -11.44 -7.59
CA HIS A 296 -25.03 -10.00 -7.80
C HIS A 296 -25.24 -9.25 -6.49
N THR A 297 -24.62 -8.07 -6.37
CA THR A 297 -24.70 -7.27 -5.14
C THR A 297 -26.12 -6.82 -4.86
N ASP A 298 -26.90 -6.47 -5.89
CA ASP A 298 -28.28 -6.04 -5.76
C ASP A 298 -29.22 -7.16 -5.25
N GLU A 299 -28.97 -8.44 -5.58
CA GLU A 299 -29.71 -9.59 -5.02
C GLU A 299 -29.55 -9.64 -3.52
N MET A 300 -28.31 -9.53 -3.05
CA MET A 300 -27.99 -9.58 -1.63
C MET A 300 -28.58 -8.39 -0.87
N ILE A 301 -28.42 -7.18 -1.40
CA ILE A 301 -28.92 -5.95 -0.77
C ILE A 301 -30.46 -5.97 -0.70
N LYS A 302 -31.14 -6.40 -1.76
CA LYS A 302 -32.61 -6.55 -1.77
C LYS A 302 -33.09 -7.51 -0.71
N ALA A 303 -32.44 -8.66 -0.55
CA ALA A 303 -32.80 -9.66 0.47
C ALA A 303 -32.62 -9.10 1.89
N VAL A 304 -31.53 -8.36 2.16
CA VAL A 304 -31.32 -7.70 3.46
C VAL A 304 -32.39 -6.62 3.73
N LEU A 305 -32.70 -5.77 2.74
CA LEU A 305 -33.70 -4.72 2.85
C LEU A 305 -35.12 -5.28 2.98
N ALA A 306 -35.37 -6.49 2.47
CA ALA A 306 -36.67 -7.17 2.64
C ALA A 306 -36.92 -7.59 4.10
N GLN A 307 -35.88 -7.69 4.94
CA GLN A 307 -35.99 -8.05 6.36
C GLN A 307 -36.14 -6.79 7.23
N PRO A 308 -37.37 -6.50 7.80
CA PRO A 308 -37.54 -5.29 8.63
C PRO A 308 -36.60 -5.25 9.85
N ALA A 309 -36.31 -6.43 10.43
CA ALA A 309 -35.42 -6.54 11.59
C ALA A 309 -33.96 -6.10 11.29
N LEU A 310 -33.54 -6.10 10.03
CA LEU A 310 -32.19 -5.68 9.62
C LEU A 310 -32.11 -4.21 9.24
N ARG A 311 -33.22 -3.53 9.05
CA ARG A 311 -33.26 -2.10 8.72
C ARG A 311 -32.83 -1.28 9.93
N THR A 312 -32.08 -0.19 9.62
CA THR A 312 -31.81 0.88 10.57
C THR A 312 -32.50 2.15 10.10
N GLY A 313 -32.34 3.24 10.80
CA GLY A 313 -32.79 4.56 10.32
C GLY A 313 -31.89 5.17 9.25
N ARG A 314 -30.81 4.49 8.84
CA ARG A 314 -29.80 4.99 7.91
C ARG A 314 -29.83 4.29 6.56
N ARG A 315 -29.42 5.00 5.52
CA ARG A 315 -29.16 4.46 4.20
C ARG A 315 -28.02 3.46 4.26
N MET A 316 -28.15 2.31 3.57
CA MET A 316 -27.02 1.41 3.36
C MET A 316 -26.03 2.04 2.40
N SER A 317 -24.75 1.92 2.72
CA SER A 317 -23.65 2.44 1.90
C SER A 317 -22.44 1.52 1.91
N HIS A 318 -21.64 1.63 0.87
CA HIS A 318 -20.41 0.88 0.73
C HIS A 318 -19.20 1.75 1.13
N VAL A 319 -18.25 1.15 1.84
CA VAL A 319 -16.97 1.77 2.16
C VAL A 319 -15.87 0.85 1.65
N PHE A 320 -15.02 1.36 0.76
CA PHE A 320 -13.71 0.77 0.49
C PHE A 320 -12.69 1.29 1.50
N ARG A 321 -11.81 0.40 1.97
CA ARG A 321 -10.57 0.73 2.65
C ARG A 321 -9.42 0.35 1.75
N PHE A 322 -8.55 1.31 1.46
CA PHE A 322 -7.35 1.13 0.66
C PHE A 322 -6.09 1.39 1.45
N ASP A 323 -5.09 0.53 1.26
CA ASP A 323 -3.69 0.81 1.54
C ASP A 323 -3.03 1.21 0.22
N VAL A 324 -2.80 2.51 0.05
CA VAL A 324 -2.21 3.07 -1.18
C VAL A 324 -0.72 3.28 -0.98
N PRO A 325 0.17 2.74 -1.85
CA PRO A 325 1.62 2.82 -1.67
C PRO A 325 2.16 4.25 -1.44
N LEU A 326 1.58 5.22 -2.11
CA LEU A 326 2.00 6.63 -2.06
C LEU A 326 1.24 7.47 -1.02
N TYR A 327 0.36 6.84 -0.22
CA TYR A 327 -0.39 7.55 0.82
C TYR A 327 -0.03 7.01 2.20
N PRO A 328 0.28 7.88 3.20
CA PRO A 328 0.93 7.45 4.44
C PRO A 328 0.03 6.66 5.39
N LYS A 329 -1.28 6.67 5.18
CA LYS A 329 -2.29 6.05 6.04
C LYS A 329 -3.38 5.36 5.24
N PRO A 330 -4.20 4.46 5.85
CA PRO A 330 -5.35 3.89 5.18
C PRO A 330 -6.32 4.97 4.69
N LEU A 331 -6.85 4.81 3.48
CA LEU A 331 -7.78 5.73 2.84
C LEU A 331 -9.13 5.06 2.65
N LEU A 332 -10.20 5.66 3.18
CA LEU A 332 -11.56 5.18 2.97
C LEU A 332 -12.21 5.94 1.81
N ILE A 333 -12.98 5.23 0.97
CA ILE A 333 -13.75 5.83 -0.14
C ILE A 333 -15.20 5.39 -0.03
N THR A 334 -16.13 6.33 -0.09
CA THR A 334 -17.58 6.10 0.01
C THR A 334 -18.39 7.08 -0.85
N ASP A 335 -19.50 6.71 -1.50
CA ASP A 335 -19.97 5.38 -1.80
C ASP A 335 -19.55 5.03 -3.24
N ALA A 336 -18.88 3.93 -3.41
CA ALA A 336 -18.32 3.55 -4.70
C ALA A 336 -18.95 2.26 -5.29
N ALA A 337 -20.03 1.72 -4.68
CA ALA A 337 -20.59 0.44 -5.10
C ALA A 337 -22.12 0.27 -4.96
N LEU A 338 -22.83 1.15 -4.26
CA LEU A 338 -24.25 0.97 -3.91
C LEU A 338 -25.15 2.11 -4.38
N ASN A 339 -24.84 3.34 -4.02
CA ASN A 339 -25.73 4.47 -4.24
C ASN A 339 -25.36 5.21 -5.53
N ILE A 340 -26.16 5.07 -6.59
CA ILE A 340 -25.86 5.57 -7.95
C ILE A 340 -25.71 7.08 -7.96
N ARG A 341 -26.73 7.82 -7.54
CA ARG A 341 -26.75 9.29 -7.43
C ARG A 341 -27.45 9.69 -6.14
N PRO A 342 -26.71 9.62 -5.01
CA PRO A 342 -27.31 9.91 -3.71
C PRO A 342 -27.70 11.37 -3.60
N THR A 343 -28.89 11.61 -3.04
CA THR A 343 -29.35 12.94 -2.65
C THR A 343 -28.52 13.51 -1.50
N LEU A 344 -28.64 14.80 -1.21
CA LEU A 344 -27.97 15.43 -0.08
C LEU A 344 -28.26 14.69 1.24
N GLU A 345 -29.51 14.33 1.49
CA GLU A 345 -29.94 13.61 2.70
C GLU A 345 -29.30 12.20 2.77
N GLU A 346 -29.28 11.49 1.65
CA GLU A 346 -28.61 10.17 1.58
C GLU A 346 -27.09 10.27 1.81
N LYS A 347 -26.45 11.34 1.33
CA LYS A 347 -25.02 11.62 1.57
C LYS A 347 -24.73 11.82 3.05
N VAL A 348 -25.62 12.37 3.84
CA VAL A 348 -25.46 12.47 5.31
C VAL A 348 -25.27 11.11 5.92
N ASP A 349 -26.14 10.15 5.59
CA ASP A 349 -26.07 8.80 6.12
C ASP A 349 -24.82 8.05 5.63
N ILE A 350 -24.46 8.20 4.34
CA ILE A 350 -23.29 7.60 3.72
C ILE A 350 -22.01 8.06 4.45
N ILE A 351 -21.88 9.37 4.66
CA ILE A 351 -20.74 9.95 5.35
C ILE A 351 -20.70 9.52 6.82
N GLN A 352 -21.86 9.52 7.49
CA GLN A 352 -21.93 9.11 8.88
C GLN A 352 -21.54 7.64 9.07
N ASN A 353 -21.93 6.74 8.16
CA ASN A 353 -21.51 5.35 8.17
C ASN A 353 -20.00 5.22 8.04
N ALA A 354 -19.38 5.99 7.13
CA ALA A 354 -17.93 5.98 6.93
C ALA A 354 -17.17 6.55 8.14
N ILE A 355 -17.66 7.62 8.76
CA ILE A 355 -17.09 8.20 9.99
C ILE A 355 -17.13 7.20 11.12
N ASP A 356 -18.30 6.61 11.39
CA ASP A 356 -18.47 5.63 12.45
C ASP A 356 -17.52 4.43 12.22
N PHE A 357 -17.37 4.00 10.97
CA PHE A 357 -16.48 2.90 10.61
C PHE A 357 -14.98 3.27 10.74
N ALA A 358 -14.58 4.45 10.32
CA ALA A 358 -13.21 4.92 10.53
C ALA A 358 -12.83 4.94 12.03
N ARG A 359 -13.78 5.27 12.90
CA ARG A 359 -13.60 5.22 14.36
C ARG A 359 -13.47 3.81 14.89
N ILE A 360 -14.18 2.84 14.32
CA ILE A 360 -13.99 1.41 14.62
C ILE A 360 -12.57 0.97 14.25
N LEU A 361 -12.01 1.50 13.17
CA LEU A 361 -10.64 1.26 12.74
C LEU A 361 -9.57 2.04 13.55
N GLY A 362 -9.97 2.78 14.60
CA GLY A 362 -9.06 3.47 15.51
C GLY A 362 -8.80 4.95 15.19
N VAL A 363 -9.45 5.53 14.19
CA VAL A 363 -9.32 6.96 13.87
C VAL A 363 -10.28 7.76 14.76
N GLU A 364 -9.79 8.43 15.79
CA GLU A 364 -10.63 9.14 16.78
C GLU A 364 -11.49 10.26 16.15
N THR A 365 -10.90 11.04 15.25
CA THR A 365 -11.57 12.17 14.58
C THR A 365 -11.26 12.12 13.09
N PRO A 366 -12.01 11.31 12.31
CA PRO A 366 -11.77 11.15 10.88
C PRO A 366 -11.91 12.47 10.10
N LYS A 367 -10.98 12.72 9.20
CA LYS A 367 -10.98 13.85 8.25
C LYS A 367 -11.66 13.43 6.96
N VAL A 368 -12.79 14.05 6.67
CA VAL A 368 -13.64 13.71 5.52
C VAL A 368 -13.52 14.79 4.45
N ALA A 369 -12.92 14.46 3.33
CA ALA A 369 -12.92 15.32 2.15
C ALA A 369 -14.17 15.04 1.30
N ILE A 370 -14.99 16.05 1.09
CA ILE A 370 -16.15 15.96 0.20
C ILE A 370 -15.69 16.34 -1.20
N LEU A 371 -15.55 15.31 -2.05
CA LEU A 371 -14.94 15.49 -3.37
C LEU A 371 -15.85 16.16 -4.39
N SER A 372 -15.23 17.00 -5.19
CA SER A 372 -15.78 17.58 -6.40
C SER A 372 -14.70 17.77 -7.46
N ALA A 373 -15.04 18.32 -8.62
CA ALA A 373 -14.08 18.63 -9.66
C ALA A 373 -13.21 19.86 -9.33
N VAL A 374 -13.70 20.74 -8.48
CA VAL A 374 -13.03 22.00 -8.08
C VAL A 374 -13.25 22.28 -6.59
N GLU A 375 -12.40 23.13 -6.03
CA GLU A 375 -12.41 23.52 -4.62
C GLU A 375 -13.28 24.73 -4.29
N THR A 376 -13.89 25.35 -5.30
CA THR A 376 -14.78 26.52 -5.13
C THR A 376 -16.24 26.13 -5.34
N VAL A 377 -17.15 26.78 -4.60
CA VAL A 377 -18.60 26.57 -4.76
C VAL A 377 -19.05 27.16 -6.08
N ASN A 378 -19.51 26.29 -6.99
CA ASN A 378 -19.98 26.68 -8.33
C ASN A 378 -21.41 26.16 -8.56
N PRO A 379 -22.40 27.02 -8.76
CA PRO A 379 -23.79 26.62 -8.99
C PRO A 379 -23.99 25.65 -10.17
N ASN A 380 -23.10 25.69 -11.16
CA ASN A 380 -23.15 24.79 -12.33
C ASN A 380 -22.60 23.41 -12.07
N ILE A 381 -21.98 23.18 -10.91
CA ILE A 381 -21.42 21.86 -10.47
C ILE A 381 -22.14 21.46 -9.19
N PRO A 382 -23.21 20.65 -9.25
CA PRO A 382 -24.06 20.34 -8.10
C PRO A 382 -23.30 19.72 -6.91
N SER A 383 -22.25 18.94 -7.17
CA SER A 383 -21.42 18.33 -6.11
C SER A 383 -20.71 19.36 -5.23
N THR A 384 -20.43 20.58 -5.74
CA THR A 384 -19.84 21.67 -4.93
C THR A 384 -20.87 22.25 -3.96
N ILE A 385 -22.13 22.32 -4.37
CA ILE A 385 -23.24 22.78 -3.51
C ILE A 385 -23.51 21.76 -2.41
N ASP A 386 -23.58 20.48 -2.76
CA ASP A 386 -23.75 19.40 -1.77
C ASP A 386 -22.61 19.41 -0.76
N ALA A 387 -21.36 19.58 -1.21
CA ALA A 387 -20.19 19.63 -0.34
C ALA A 387 -20.28 20.77 0.67
N ALA A 388 -20.61 21.98 0.23
CA ALA A 388 -20.79 23.15 1.11
C ALA A 388 -21.93 22.92 2.12
N ALA A 389 -23.04 22.32 1.68
CA ALA A 389 -24.16 21.99 2.54
C ALA A 389 -23.78 20.93 3.60
N LEU A 390 -23.09 19.85 3.21
CA LEU A 390 -22.64 18.79 4.11
C LEU A 390 -21.66 19.29 5.17
N CYS A 391 -20.71 20.16 4.80
CA CYS A 391 -19.82 20.82 5.75
C CYS A 391 -20.62 21.65 6.75
N LYS A 392 -21.61 22.41 6.30
CA LYS A 392 -22.49 23.19 7.19
C LYS A 392 -23.35 22.29 8.09
N MET A 393 -23.82 21.16 7.57
CA MET A 393 -24.56 20.17 8.36
C MET A 393 -23.70 19.56 9.47
N ALA A 394 -22.40 19.33 9.20
CA ALA A 394 -21.43 18.88 10.22
C ALA A 394 -21.20 19.95 11.29
N ASP A 395 -21.04 21.23 10.92
CA ASP A 395 -20.93 22.36 11.85
C ASP A 395 -22.16 22.45 12.79
N ARG A 396 -23.33 22.06 12.32
CA ARG A 396 -24.58 22.05 13.07
C ARG A 396 -24.85 20.74 13.83
N GLY A 397 -23.93 19.79 13.76
CA GLY A 397 -24.04 18.50 14.45
C GLY A 397 -25.06 17.53 13.85
N GLN A 398 -25.44 17.72 12.59
CA GLN A 398 -26.25 16.75 11.84
C GLN A 398 -25.39 15.56 11.38
N ILE A 399 -24.10 15.79 11.10
CA ILE A 399 -23.05 14.78 10.92
C ILE A 399 -22.10 14.91 12.10
N LYS A 400 -21.72 13.80 12.74
CA LYS A 400 -20.99 13.82 14.02
C LYS A 400 -19.75 12.92 13.97
N GLY A 401 -18.75 13.27 14.78
CA GLY A 401 -17.61 12.41 15.07
C GLY A 401 -16.48 12.48 14.05
N GLY A 402 -16.53 13.40 13.10
CA GLY A 402 -15.49 13.66 12.13
C GLY A 402 -15.37 15.16 11.81
N LEU A 403 -14.30 15.52 11.11
CA LEU A 403 -14.08 16.86 10.53
C LEU A 403 -14.39 16.77 9.03
N LEU A 404 -15.27 17.63 8.54
CA LEU A 404 -15.62 17.69 7.13
C LEU A 404 -15.07 18.97 6.49
N ASP A 405 -14.60 18.84 5.26
CA ASP A 405 -14.31 19.99 4.40
C ASP A 405 -14.60 19.65 2.94
N GLY A 406 -15.00 20.67 2.17
CA GLY A 406 -15.32 20.57 0.76
C GLY A 406 -16.14 21.79 0.27
N PRO A 407 -16.22 21.95 -1.07
CA PRO A 407 -15.70 21.02 -2.07
C PRO A 407 -14.17 20.97 -2.11
N LEU A 408 -13.61 19.79 -2.33
CA LEU A 408 -12.19 19.57 -2.56
C LEU A 408 -11.97 18.79 -3.86
N ALA A 409 -11.01 19.18 -4.67
CA ALA A 409 -10.56 18.35 -5.76
C ALA A 409 -9.67 17.21 -5.21
N PHE A 410 -9.51 16.13 -5.97
CA PHE A 410 -8.80 14.95 -5.49
C PHE A 410 -7.36 15.25 -5.06
N ASP A 411 -6.64 16.06 -5.85
CA ASP A 411 -5.24 16.42 -5.58
C ASP A 411 -5.07 17.16 -4.25
N ASN A 412 -5.93 18.13 -3.98
CA ASN A 412 -5.84 18.89 -2.74
C ASN A 412 -6.47 18.18 -1.54
N ALA A 413 -7.29 17.15 -1.74
CA ALA A 413 -7.78 16.32 -0.65
C ALA A 413 -6.68 15.42 -0.06
N ILE A 414 -5.73 14.93 -0.89
CA ILE A 414 -4.72 13.93 -0.49
C ILE A 414 -3.27 14.46 -0.45
N SER A 415 -2.99 15.63 -1.04
CA SER A 415 -1.66 16.24 -1.11
C SER A 415 -1.62 17.58 -0.40
N ALA A 416 -0.87 17.64 0.71
CA ALA A 416 -0.64 18.88 1.44
C ALA A 416 0.03 19.95 0.56
N GLN A 417 0.96 19.54 -0.32
CA GLN A 417 1.60 20.45 -1.28
C GLN A 417 0.61 21.05 -2.27
N ALA A 418 -0.33 20.23 -2.79
CA ALA A 418 -1.36 20.73 -3.70
C ALA A 418 -2.32 21.71 -3.00
N ALA A 419 -2.69 21.42 -1.75
CA ALA A 419 -3.50 22.32 -0.94
C ALA A 419 -2.80 23.66 -0.67
N GLU A 420 -1.50 23.62 -0.35
CA GLU A 420 -0.68 24.83 -0.12
C GLU A 420 -0.56 25.69 -1.39
N ILE A 421 -0.24 25.07 -2.54
CA ILE A 421 -0.14 25.79 -3.83
C ILE A 421 -1.46 26.50 -4.19
N LYS A 422 -2.60 25.90 -3.87
CA LYS A 422 -3.93 26.45 -4.10
C LYS A 422 -4.44 27.36 -2.98
N HIS A 423 -3.60 27.61 -1.95
CA HIS A 423 -3.92 28.43 -0.78
C HIS A 423 -5.21 28.00 -0.06
N ILE A 424 -5.41 26.69 0.10
CA ILE A 424 -6.57 26.12 0.78
C ILE A 424 -6.28 26.04 2.28
N GLU A 425 -6.93 26.88 3.07
CA GLU A 425 -6.90 26.84 4.54
C GLU A 425 -7.93 25.81 5.04
N SER A 426 -7.46 24.62 5.38
CA SER A 426 -8.31 23.50 5.78
C SER A 426 -7.64 22.60 6.82
N ARG A 427 -8.45 22.00 7.68
CA ARG A 427 -8.00 20.97 8.62
C ARG A 427 -8.06 19.55 8.02
N VAL A 428 -8.58 19.42 6.81
CA VAL A 428 -8.82 18.16 6.09
C VAL A 428 -7.97 18.06 4.84
N ALA A 429 -7.86 19.15 4.06
CA ALA A 429 -7.10 19.16 2.82
C ALA A 429 -5.66 18.70 3.01
N GLY A 430 -5.21 17.84 2.10
CA GLY A 430 -3.88 17.24 2.12
C GLY A 430 -3.69 16.06 3.07
N ASP A 431 -4.71 15.76 3.91
CA ASP A 431 -4.59 14.73 4.95
C ASP A 431 -5.94 14.02 5.24
N ALA A 432 -6.70 13.70 4.19
CA ALA A 432 -7.98 13.05 4.31
C ALA A 432 -7.86 11.59 4.78
N ASP A 433 -8.76 11.15 5.68
CA ASP A 433 -8.98 9.75 6.05
C ASP A 433 -10.08 9.13 5.21
N ILE A 434 -11.08 9.94 4.82
CA ILE A 434 -12.27 9.54 4.08
C ILE A 434 -12.45 10.45 2.88
N LEU A 435 -12.64 9.87 1.71
CA LEU A 435 -13.07 10.55 0.48
C LEU A 435 -14.56 10.24 0.26
N ALA A 436 -15.41 11.23 0.40
CA ALA A 436 -16.82 11.13 0.04
C ALA A 436 -16.99 11.61 -1.40
N VAL A 437 -17.32 10.69 -2.30
CA VAL A 437 -17.44 10.94 -3.73
C VAL A 437 -18.83 11.48 -4.10
N PRO A 438 -18.99 12.23 -5.20
CA PRO A 438 -20.27 12.81 -5.59
C PRO A 438 -21.31 11.76 -6.00
N ASP A 439 -20.89 10.70 -6.67
CA ASP A 439 -21.74 9.63 -7.19
C ASP A 439 -20.97 8.30 -7.33
N LEU A 440 -21.69 7.23 -7.66
CA LEU A 440 -21.15 5.89 -7.81
C LEU A 440 -20.12 5.80 -8.94
N GLU A 441 -20.35 6.49 -10.06
CA GLU A 441 -19.49 6.39 -11.24
C GLU A 441 -18.09 6.93 -10.92
N SER A 442 -18.02 8.15 -10.36
CA SER A 442 -16.76 8.75 -9.93
C SER A 442 -16.07 7.94 -8.84
N GLY A 443 -16.81 7.42 -7.86
CA GLY A 443 -16.27 6.58 -6.77
C GLY A 443 -15.74 5.25 -7.25
N ASN A 444 -16.47 4.56 -8.12
CA ASN A 444 -16.05 3.27 -8.66
C ASN A 444 -14.82 3.40 -9.57
N MET A 445 -14.80 4.42 -10.43
CA MET A 445 -13.63 4.69 -11.29
C MET A 445 -12.41 5.02 -10.44
N LEU A 446 -12.53 5.87 -9.42
CA LEU A 446 -11.44 6.21 -8.50
C LEU A 446 -10.92 4.97 -7.78
N ALA A 447 -11.81 4.14 -7.21
CA ALA A 447 -11.43 2.90 -6.53
C ALA A 447 -10.65 1.97 -7.46
N LYS A 448 -11.11 1.78 -8.70
CA LYS A 448 -10.42 0.94 -9.69
C LYS A 448 -9.08 1.54 -10.16
N GLN A 449 -8.98 2.86 -10.28
CA GLN A 449 -7.70 3.52 -10.59
C GLN A 449 -6.67 3.30 -9.48
N LEU A 450 -7.07 3.42 -8.21
CA LEU A 450 -6.17 3.14 -7.10
C LEU A 450 -5.70 1.68 -7.08
N GLU A 451 -6.62 0.74 -7.30
CA GLU A 451 -6.31 -0.69 -7.32
C GLU A 451 -5.38 -1.07 -8.48
N TYR A 452 -5.72 -0.70 -9.71
CA TYR A 452 -5.04 -1.18 -10.91
C TYR A 452 -3.88 -0.31 -11.38
N LEU A 453 -3.88 0.99 -11.10
CA LEU A 453 -2.83 1.92 -11.52
C LEU A 453 -1.88 2.31 -10.38
N ALA A 454 -2.42 2.45 -9.15
CA ALA A 454 -1.60 2.83 -8.00
C ALA A 454 -1.13 1.64 -7.17
N GLY A 455 -1.49 0.40 -7.51
CA GLY A 455 -1.10 -0.81 -6.78
C GLY A 455 -1.66 -0.87 -5.35
N ALA A 456 -2.79 -0.21 -5.11
CA ALA A 456 -3.41 -0.19 -3.80
C ALA A 456 -4.06 -1.53 -3.45
N SER A 457 -3.92 -1.94 -2.18
CA SER A 457 -4.65 -3.09 -1.63
C SER A 457 -6.01 -2.63 -1.11
N GLY A 458 -7.09 -3.14 -1.72
CA GLY A 458 -8.47 -2.77 -1.40
C GLY A 458 -9.21 -3.83 -0.60
N SER A 459 -10.13 -3.39 0.27
CA SER A 459 -11.12 -4.24 0.94
C SER A 459 -12.44 -3.47 1.08
N GLY A 460 -13.59 -4.17 1.03
CA GLY A 460 -14.89 -3.53 0.97
C GLY A 460 -15.90 -4.05 1.99
N ILE A 461 -16.68 -3.14 2.54
CA ILE A 461 -17.77 -3.42 3.50
C ILE A 461 -19.02 -2.62 3.17
N VAL A 462 -20.18 -3.23 3.39
CA VAL A 462 -21.47 -2.53 3.38
C VAL A 462 -21.96 -2.32 4.80
N LEU A 463 -22.35 -1.11 5.09
CA LEU A 463 -22.79 -0.59 6.37
C LEU A 463 -24.22 -0.01 6.26
N GLY A 464 -24.80 0.40 7.39
CA GLY A 464 -26.14 1.00 7.44
C GLY A 464 -27.26 0.00 7.68
N ALA A 465 -27.01 -1.31 7.59
CA ALA A 465 -27.90 -2.35 8.10
C ALA A 465 -27.46 -2.79 9.50
N ARG A 466 -28.32 -3.56 10.20
CA ARG A 466 -27.98 -4.14 11.51
C ARG A 466 -26.95 -5.26 11.43
N VAL A 467 -26.68 -5.77 10.25
CA VAL A 467 -25.66 -6.78 9.95
C VAL A 467 -24.65 -6.16 8.96
N PRO A 468 -23.36 -6.16 9.27
CA PRO A 468 -22.34 -5.76 8.30
C PRO A 468 -22.19 -6.84 7.21
N ILE A 469 -21.83 -6.39 6.00
CA ILE A 469 -21.69 -7.28 4.85
C ILE A 469 -20.28 -7.12 4.28
N ALA A 470 -19.46 -8.18 4.34
CA ALA A 470 -18.21 -8.25 3.61
C ALA A 470 -18.53 -8.33 2.10
N LEU A 471 -18.14 -7.29 1.37
CA LEU A 471 -18.45 -7.18 -0.04
C LEU A 471 -17.15 -7.17 -0.87
N THR A 472 -16.99 -8.20 -1.70
CA THR A 472 -15.84 -8.38 -2.55
C THR A 472 -16.23 -8.41 -4.02
N SER A 473 -15.31 -7.97 -4.88
CA SER A 473 -15.40 -8.14 -6.33
C SER A 473 -15.02 -9.57 -6.71
N ARG A 474 -15.45 -10.02 -7.89
CA ARG A 474 -15.00 -11.31 -8.46
C ARG A 474 -13.50 -11.33 -8.73
N ALA A 475 -12.93 -10.17 -9.04
CA ALA A 475 -11.51 -10.00 -9.35
C ALA A 475 -10.60 -9.90 -8.11
N ASP A 476 -11.18 -9.77 -6.90
CA ASP A 476 -10.39 -9.61 -5.67
C ASP A 476 -9.61 -10.88 -5.33
N GLY A 477 -8.34 -10.69 -4.97
CA GLY A 477 -7.45 -11.76 -4.53
C GLY A 477 -7.80 -12.28 -3.12
N PRO A 478 -7.14 -13.37 -2.69
CA PRO A 478 -7.40 -14.01 -1.38
C PRO A 478 -7.27 -13.03 -0.20
N THR A 479 -6.20 -12.25 -0.16
CA THR A 479 -5.94 -11.28 0.92
C THR A 479 -7.04 -10.22 1.03
N ALA A 480 -7.53 -9.68 -0.09
CA ALA A 480 -8.59 -8.69 -0.11
C ALA A 480 -9.92 -9.26 0.43
N ARG A 481 -10.19 -10.54 0.17
CA ARG A 481 -11.38 -11.23 0.69
C ARG A 481 -11.31 -11.43 2.19
N VAL A 482 -10.17 -11.86 2.72
CA VAL A 482 -9.94 -11.98 4.17
C VAL A 482 -10.01 -10.60 4.83
N ALA A 483 -9.39 -9.57 4.24
CA ALA A 483 -9.47 -8.21 4.74
C ALA A 483 -10.92 -7.70 4.79
N SER A 484 -11.74 -7.95 3.77
CA SER A 484 -13.15 -7.57 3.76
C SER A 484 -13.96 -8.30 4.83
N ALA A 485 -13.68 -9.58 5.08
CA ALA A 485 -14.28 -10.33 6.18
C ALA A 485 -13.89 -9.73 7.53
N LEU A 486 -12.63 -9.38 7.72
CA LEU A 486 -12.11 -8.73 8.92
C LEU A 486 -12.81 -7.38 9.19
N LEU A 487 -12.99 -6.54 8.17
CA LEU A 487 -13.73 -5.27 8.31
C LEU A 487 -15.15 -5.52 8.86
N ALA A 488 -15.83 -6.54 8.33
CA ALA A 488 -17.17 -6.90 8.76
C ALA A 488 -17.18 -7.46 10.20
N VAL A 489 -16.18 -8.24 10.59
CA VAL A 489 -15.98 -8.74 11.95
C VAL A 489 -15.81 -7.57 12.92
N LEU A 490 -14.94 -6.62 12.64
CA LEU A 490 -14.72 -5.43 13.49
C LEU A 490 -16.02 -4.63 13.67
N ALA A 491 -16.80 -4.42 12.60
CA ALA A 491 -18.08 -3.75 12.66
C ALA A 491 -19.12 -4.54 13.50
N ALA A 492 -19.14 -5.87 13.41
CA ALA A 492 -20.01 -6.72 14.20
C ALA A 492 -19.68 -6.65 15.71
N TYR A 493 -18.39 -6.63 16.04
CA TYR A 493 -17.92 -6.45 17.42
C TYR A 493 -18.33 -5.12 18.03
N ASP A 494 -18.15 -4.01 17.31
CA ASP A 494 -18.61 -2.70 17.78
C ASP A 494 -20.13 -2.69 18.00
N ALA A 495 -20.89 -3.29 17.09
CA ALA A 495 -22.34 -3.42 17.25
C ALA A 495 -22.76 -4.24 18.49
N ARG A 496 -21.97 -5.25 18.90
CA ARG A 496 -22.17 -5.98 20.17
C ARG A 496 -21.93 -5.07 21.37
N ARG A 497 -20.81 -4.31 21.34
CA ARG A 497 -20.41 -3.40 22.43
C ARG A 497 -21.44 -2.30 22.66
N VAL A 498 -21.98 -1.73 21.60
CA VAL A 498 -23.05 -0.70 21.67
C VAL A 498 -24.36 -1.26 22.21
N ARG A 499 -24.65 -2.54 21.98
CA ARG A 499 -25.88 -3.22 22.43
C ARG A 499 -25.79 -3.77 23.86
N ALA A 500 -24.59 -3.98 24.39
CA ALA A 500 -24.42 -4.41 25.78
C ALA A 500 -24.97 -3.35 26.71
N PRO A 501 -25.79 -3.70 27.73
CA PRO A 501 -26.31 -2.73 28.69
C PRO A 501 -25.06 -2.07 29.37
N LYS A 502 -25.02 -0.73 29.36
CA LYS A 502 -23.98 -0.02 30.16
C LYS A 502 -24.08 -0.56 31.57
N ALA A 503 -22.99 -1.17 32.05
CA ALA A 503 -22.89 -1.57 33.45
C ALA A 503 -23.27 -0.36 34.31
N ALA A 504 -24.29 -0.51 35.17
CA ALA A 504 -24.71 0.54 36.09
C ALA A 504 -23.47 0.99 36.86
N ALA A 505 -23.16 2.28 36.83
CA ALA A 505 -22.12 2.84 37.66
C ALA A 505 -22.37 2.43 39.11
N PRO A 506 -21.36 1.99 39.88
CA PRO A 506 -21.55 1.68 41.31
C PRO A 506 -22.15 2.90 41.98
N ILE A 507 -23.30 2.71 42.64
CA ILE A 507 -23.89 3.72 43.51
C ILE A 507 -22.83 3.96 44.59
N LYS A 508 -22.30 5.14 44.61
CA LYS A 508 -21.44 5.56 45.73
C LYS A 508 -22.35 5.84 46.92
N ASP A 509 -22.26 4.94 47.91
CA ASP A 509 -22.81 5.18 49.23
C ASP A 509 -22.08 6.32 49.94
#